data_a7af3c17f1bae161ed8728306884dcaf
#
_entry.id   a7af3c17f1bae161ed8728306884dcaf
#
_cell.length_a   1.000
_cell.length_b   1.000
_cell.length_c   1.000
_cell.angle_alpha   90.00
_cell.angle_beta   90.00
_cell.angle_gamma   90.00
#
_symmetry.space_group_name_H-M   'P 1'
#
loop_
_entity.id
_entity.type
_entity.pdbx_description
1 polymer ?
#
loop_
_entity_poly.entity_id
_entity_poly.type
_entity_poly.pdbx_seq_one_letter_code
_entity_poly.pdbx_strand_id
1 'polypeptide(L)'
;MFYGCKKEEADGDAITLSFKQAAGYEYLKSLDGKTVSMNGYMATSSPADGSFIFLMNMPFQSCPFCVPNTSQLANTIEVYPQKGDSFDYTTQAVRVTGTLVVAKDPSKPFTDLYGYEFSFKIEDASYRILKDTDLSAEMQLWQNLSASGIVNDLYDMYNYVNFLCNWPNYKVNSYTDKDGNKHPGYYLYSADALNYLEKDGAQFNYGYKDGYFENLRKRVLKISDTAFSELVNNITEAEALAKEALADLKEGKFTSEKKYVEEFGQEDYIYMLNRGKEFMERMDLLYSFFSNWLAGWEL
;
A
#
# COMPACT_ATOMS: atom_id res chain seq x y z
N MET A 1 26.45 19.32 19.95
CA MET A 1 25.19 19.93 19.53
C MET A 1 25.51 20.75 18.29
N PHE A 2 25.43 20.11 17.11
CA PHE A 2 25.59 20.82 15.84
C PHE A 2 24.20 21.00 15.21
N TYR A 3 23.72 22.23 15.28
CA TYR A 3 22.55 22.63 14.51
C TYR A 3 22.96 22.66 13.02
N GLY A 4 22.52 21.68 12.24
CA GLY A 4 22.57 21.74 10.80
C GLY A 4 21.76 22.94 10.31
N CYS A 5 22.43 23.85 9.68
CA CYS A 5 21.82 25.05 9.09
C CYS A 5 20.93 24.61 7.92
N LYS A 6 19.62 24.62 8.10
CA LYS A 6 18.66 24.49 6.97
C LYS A 6 18.83 25.74 6.11
N LYS A 7 19.57 25.64 5.02
CA LYS A 7 19.51 26.64 3.95
C LYS A 7 18.19 26.45 3.21
N GLU A 8 17.26 27.37 3.38
CA GLU A 8 16.19 27.58 2.40
C GLU A 8 16.86 28.11 1.12
N GLU A 9 17.32 27.21 0.26
CA GLU A 9 17.69 27.59 -1.09
C GLU A 9 16.40 27.76 -1.91
N ALA A 10 16.31 28.92 -2.53
CA ALA A 10 15.22 29.20 -3.47
C ALA A 10 15.22 28.17 -4.59
N ASP A 11 14.06 27.65 -4.98
CA ASP A 11 13.80 26.76 -6.12
C ASP A 11 14.09 27.44 -7.50
N GLY A 12 15.12 28.28 -7.56
CA GLY A 12 15.47 29.01 -8.76
C GLY A 12 15.64 28.10 -9.93
N ASP A 13 15.44 28.12 -11.07
CA ASP A 13 15.70 27.38 -12.32
C ASP A 13 15.53 25.84 -12.30
N ALA A 14 15.10 25.21 -11.20
CA ALA A 14 14.88 23.77 -11.16
C ALA A 14 13.63 23.37 -11.96
N ILE A 15 13.75 22.36 -12.81
CA ILE A 15 12.64 21.83 -13.59
C ILE A 15 11.75 21.02 -12.64
N THR A 16 10.48 21.41 -12.48
CA THR A 16 9.53 20.62 -11.70
C THR A 16 9.19 19.33 -12.46
N LEU A 17 9.38 18.19 -11.80
CA LEU A 17 9.14 16.85 -12.34
C LEU A 17 8.06 16.17 -11.48
N SER A 18 7.01 15.66 -12.12
CA SER A 18 6.01 14.80 -11.45
C SER A 18 6.37 13.32 -11.57
N PHE A 19 5.81 12.47 -10.69
CA PHE A 19 5.98 11.02 -10.78
C PHE A 19 5.45 10.45 -12.10
N LYS A 20 4.38 11.01 -12.66
CA LYS A 20 3.85 10.64 -13.96
C LYS A 20 4.83 10.92 -15.11
N GLN A 21 5.46 12.08 -15.08
CA GLN A 21 6.51 12.42 -16.04
C GLN A 21 7.73 11.52 -15.86
N ALA A 22 8.04 11.16 -14.60
CA ALA A 22 9.13 10.26 -14.26
C ALA A 22 8.94 8.81 -14.76
N ALA A 23 7.73 8.42 -15.13
CA ALA A 23 7.47 7.14 -15.78
C ALA A 23 7.96 7.07 -17.26
N GLY A 24 8.28 8.23 -17.86
CA GLY A 24 8.70 8.33 -19.27
C GLY A 24 10.22 8.36 -19.42
N TYR A 25 10.88 7.21 -19.70
CA TYR A 25 12.33 7.13 -19.83
C TYR A 25 12.94 8.15 -20.81
N GLU A 26 12.39 8.31 -22.01
CA GLU A 26 12.93 9.24 -23.01
C GLU A 26 12.82 10.71 -22.54
N TYR A 27 11.76 11.04 -21.82
CA TYR A 27 11.64 12.35 -21.21
C TYR A 27 12.69 12.59 -20.15
N LEU A 28 12.86 11.65 -19.21
CA LEU A 28 13.91 11.71 -18.19
C LEU A 28 15.30 11.83 -18.78
N LYS A 29 15.60 11.05 -19.83
CA LYS A 29 16.88 11.10 -20.54
C LYS A 29 17.17 12.49 -21.13
N SER A 30 16.13 13.22 -21.54
CA SER A 30 16.28 14.61 -22.02
C SER A 30 16.63 15.59 -20.90
N LEU A 31 16.43 15.18 -19.65
CA LEU A 31 16.70 15.96 -18.44
C LEU A 31 17.94 15.47 -17.68
N ASP A 32 18.63 14.46 -18.18
CA ASP A 32 19.85 13.92 -17.54
C ASP A 32 20.87 15.02 -17.25
N GLY A 33 21.37 15.08 -16.03
CA GLY A 33 22.32 16.09 -15.57
C GLY A 33 21.72 17.48 -15.27
N LYS A 34 20.39 17.66 -15.42
CA LYS A 34 19.74 18.92 -15.08
C LYS A 34 19.29 18.93 -13.63
N THR A 35 19.16 20.12 -13.06
CA THR A 35 18.55 20.33 -11.75
C THR A 35 17.03 20.16 -11.86
N VAL A 36 16.48 19.24 -11.08
CA VAL A 36 15.04 18.96 -11.00
C VAL A 36 14.53 19.14 -9.59
N SER A 37 13.26 19.42 -9.45
CA SER A 37 12.57 19.40 -8.16
C SER A 37 11.35 18.47 -8.22
N MET A 38 11.13 17.68 -7.16
CA MET A 38 9.98 16.80 -7.02
C MET A 38 9.36 16.93 -5.63
N ASN A 39 8.05 16.87 -5.59
CA ASN A 39 7.31 16.75 -4.34
C ASN A 39 7.06 15.27 -4.03
N GLY A 40 7.07 14.91 -2.75
CA GLY A 40 6.79 13.54 -2.34
C GLY A 40 6.82 13.36 -0.83
N TYR A 41 6.79 12.11 -0.42
CA TYR A 41 6.91 11.69 0.97
C TYR A 41 8.09 10.75 1.13
N MET A 42 8.78 10.84 2.27
CA MET A 42 9.86 9.91 2.58
C MET A 42 9.26 8.57 3.02
N ALA A 43 9.66 7.48 2.37
CA ALA A 43 9.24 6.14 2.78
C ALA A 43 9.89 5.73 4.10
N THR A 44 9.15 5.03 4.96
CA THR A 44 9.67 4.50 6.24
C THR A 44 10.77 3.45 6.07
N SER A 45 10.86 2.85 4.88
CA SER A 45 11.92 1.91 4.49
C SER A 45 13.22 2.58 4.08
N SER A 46 13.28 3.92 4.05
CA SER A 46 14.52 4.66 3.82
C SER A 46 15.53 4.35 4.92
N PRO A 47 16.85 4.35 4.62
CA PRO A 47 17.89 4.12 5.63
C PRO A 47 17.77 5.07 6.81
N ALA A 48 17.87 4.52 8.03
CA ALA A 48 17.76 5.30 9.25
C ALA A 48 18.91 6.31 9.47
N ASP A 49 20.03 6.13 8.77
CA ASP A 49 21.17 7.04 8.79
C ASP A 49 21.00 8.22 7.83
N GLY A 50 19.93 8.25 7.05
CA GLY A 50 19.65 9.31 6.09
C GLY A 50 20.60 9.36 4.90
N SER A 51 21.36 8.29 4.64
CA SER A 51 22.32 8.22 3.53
C SER A 51 21.66 8.38 2.15
N PHE A 52 20.39 8.00 2.05
CA PHE A 52 19.48 8.32 0.97
C PHE A 52 18.03 8.16 1.44
N ILE A 53 17.07 8.59 0.63
CA ILE A 53 15.65 8.33 0.86
C ILE A 53 15.00 7.71 -0.37
N PHE A 54 13.97 6.92 -0.12
CA PHE A 54 12.96 6.62 -1.12
C PHE A 54 11.89 7.70 -1.07
N LEU A 55 11.81 8.50 -2.13
CA LEU A 55 10.76 9.51 -2.29
C LEU A 55 9.58 8.86 -3.00
N MET A 56 8.39 8.99 -2.42
CA MET A 56 7.16 8.39 -2.93
C MET A 56 6.10 9.45 -3.24
N ASN A 57 5.22 9.16 -4.19
CA ASN A 57 4.08 10.03 -4.50
C ASN A 57 2.96 9.97 -3.44
N MET A 58 3.00 9.00 -2.54
CA MET A 58 1.98 8.77 -1.52
C MET A 58 2.60 8.65 -0.13
N PRO A 59 1.90 9.10 0.93
CA PRO A 59 2.34 8.91 2.31
C PRO A 59 2.15 7.46 2.75
N PHE A 60 3.01 6.57 2.30
CA PHE A 60 2.94 5.16 2.62
C PHE A 60 3.83 4.84 3.82
N GLN A 61 3.24 4.25 4.86
CA GLN A 61 3.97 3.94 6.09
C GLN A 61 4.78 2.65 6.02
N SER A 62 4.52 1.79 5.03
CA SER A 62 5.21 0.51 4.86
C SER A 62 6.01 0.48 3.55
N CYS A 63 6.45 -0.66 3.12
CA CYS A 63 7.29 -0.89 1.97
C CYS A 63 6.83 -0.11 0.70
N PRO A 64 7.68 0.73 0.07
CA PRO A 64 7.36 1.43 -1.17
C PRO A 64 7.05 0.47 -2.33
N PHE A 65 7.51 -0.77 -2.21
CA PHE A 65 7.34 -1.83 -3.20
C PHE A 65 6.13 -2.72 -2.91
N CYS A 66 5.36 -2.45 -1.84
CA CYS A 66 4.25 -3.28 -1.41
C CYS A 66 2.89 -2.76 -1.89
N VAL A 67 2.87 -1.79 -2.78
CA VAL A 67 1.61 -1.34 -3.41
C VAL A 67 1.24 -2.34 -4.50
N PRO A 68 0.15 -3.09 -4.36
CA PRO A 68 -0.22 -4.11 -5.33
C PRO A 68 -0.44 -3.49 -6.72
N ASN A 69 0.02 -4.19 -7.74
CA ASN A 69 -0.18 -3.88 -9.16
C ASN A 69 0.40 -2.56 -9.68
N THR A 70 1.22 -1.86 -8.92
CA THR A 70 2.05 -0.80 -9.48
C THR A 70 3.36 -1.41 -9.98
N SER A 71 3.85 -0.97 -11.14
CA SER A 71 5.24 -1.23 -11.48
C SER A 71 6.06 -0.67 -10.33
N GLN A 72 6.86 -1.50 -9.70
CA GLN A 72 7.52 -1.24 -8.41
C GLN A 72 8.22 0.12 -8.32
N LEU A 73 8.51 0.74 -9.44
CA LEU A 73 9.30 1.95 -9.55
C LEU A 73 8.51 3.17 -10.01
N ALA A 74 7.28 3.03 -10.50
CA ALA A 74 6.50 4.16 -11.01
C ALA A 74 6.16 5.21 -9.94
N ASN A 75 6.19 4.80 -8.66
CA ASN A 75 5.78 5.64 -7.53
C ASN A 75 6.91 5.89 -6.52
N THR A 76 8.15 5.51 -6.85
CA THR A 76 9.28 5.60 -5.92
C THR A 76 10.54 6.03 -6.64
N ILE A 77 11.29 6.94 -6.05
CA ILE A 77 12.53 7.49 -6.59
C ILE A 77 13.58 7.47 -5.50
N GLU A 78 14.80 7.04 -5.83
CA GLU A 78 15.95 7.21 -4.94
C GLU A 78 16.48 8.64 -5.01
N VAL A 79 16.69 9.22 -3.82
CA VAL A 79 17.24 10.56 -3.67
C VAL A 79 18.42 10.52 -2.71
N TYR A 80 19.58 10.97 -3.18
CA TYR A 80 20.82 11.02 -2.42
C TYR A 80 21.14 12.46 -2.01
N PRO A 81 21.52 12.69 -0.74
CA PRO A 81 21.84 14.03 -0.25
C PRO A 81 23.14 14.56 -0.87
N GLN A 82 23.40 15.84 -0.66
CA GLN A 82 24.69 16.44 -0.97
C GLN A 82 25.81 15.72 -0.19
N LYS A 83 26.99 15.66 -0.78
CA LYS A 83 28.12 14.95 -0.17
C LYS A 83 28.45 15.48 1.22
N GLY A 84 28.34 14.60 2.20
CA GLY A 84 28.62 14.91 3.61
C GLY A 84 27.39 15.29 4.41
N ASP A 85 26.23 15.38 3.78
CA ASP A 85 24.93 15.61 4.42
C ASP A 85 24.15 14.31 4.58
N SER A 86 23.05 14.36 5.32
CA SER A 86 22.09 13.28 5.49
C SER A 86 20.67 13.85 5.51
N PHE A 87 19.68 13.01 5.20
CA PHE A 87 18.30 13.37 5.34
C PHE A 87 17.76 13.03 6.74
N ASP A 88 17.07 13.99 7.36
CA ASP A 88 16.28 13.70 8.55
C ASP A 88 14.88 13.22 8.10
N TYR A 89 14.50 12.02 8.54
CA TYR A 89 13.19 11.44 8.19
C TYR A 89 12.04 12.32 8.70
N THR A 90 11.05 12.53 7.83
CA THR A 90 9.80 13.20 8.18
C THR A 90 8.61 12.52 7.51
N THR A 91 7.46 12.53 8.19
CA THR A 91 6.18 12.07 7.64
C THR A 91 5.44 13.16 6.84
N GLN A 92 5.96 14.39 6.85
CA GLN A 92 5.38 15.50 6.11
C GLN A 92 5.78 15.43 4.64
N ALA A 93 4.96 16.02 3.76
CA ALA A 93 5.32 16.18 2.37
C ALA A 93 6.59 17.06 2.24
N VAL A 94 7.47 16.66 1.37
CA VAL A 94 8.74 17.34 1.11
C VAL A 94 8.86 17.70 -0.36
N ARG A 95 9.60 18.77 -0.65
CA ARG A 95 10.16 19.02 -1.98
C ARG A 95 11.65 18.70 -1.92
N VAL A 96 12.09 17.81 -2.76
CA VAL A 96 13.50 17.56 -3.01
C VAL A 96 13.95 18.32 -4.25
N THR A 97 15.16 18.83 -4.23
CA THR A 97 15.78 19.52 -5.38
C THR A 97 17.21 19.03 -5.51
N GLY A 98 17.57 18.53 -6.69
CA GLY A 98 18.88 17.97 -6.95
C GLY A 98 19.13 17.67 -8.42
N THR A 99 20.21 17.01 -8.73
CA THR A 99 20.62 16.64 -10.10
C THR A 99 19.99 15.31 -10.50
N LEU A 100 19.24 15.30 -11.60
CA LEU A 100 18.70 14.07 -12.17
C LEU A 100 19.83 13.30 -12.84
N VAL A 101 19.95 12.02 -12.50
CA VAL A 101 20.90 11.08 -13.11
C VAL A 101 20.13 9.91 -13.69
N VAL A 102 20.21 9.71 -15.01
CA VAL A 102 19.47 8.67 -15.73
C VAL A 102 20.42 7.59 -16.20
N ALA A 103 20.04 6.32 -16.06
CA ALA A 103 20.81 5.20 -16.57
C ALA A 103 20.94 5.32 -18.10
N LYS A 104 22.16 5.22 -18.61
CA LYS A 104 22.44 5.38 -20.07
C LYS A 104 21.74 4.32 -20.91
N ASP A 105 21.54 3.16 -20.34
CA ASP A 105 20.92 1.99 -20.93
C ASP A 105 19.85 1.47 -19.97
N PRO A 106 18.56 1.50 -20.32
CA PRO A 106 17.48 1.05 -19.44
C PRO A 106 17.56 -0.44 -19.10
N SER A 107 18.32 -1.24 -19.88
CA SER A 107 18.60 -2.64 -19.54
C SER A 107 19.72 -2.82 -18.50
N LYS A 108 20.35 -1.72 -18.07
CA LYS A 108 21.40 -1.67 -17.04
C LYS A 108 21.07 -0.59 -16.02
N PRO A 109 20.03 -0.80 -15.22
CA PRO A 109 19.62 0.14 -14.20
C PRO A 109 20.67 0.31 -13.11
N PHE A 110 20.51 1.35 -12.28
CA PHE A 110 21.24 1.46 -11.03
C PHE A 110 20.70 0.43 -10.04
N THR A 111 21.58 -0.15 -9.25
CA THR A 111 21.20 -1.08 -8.17
C THR A 111 21.56 -0.45 -6.84
N ASP A 112 20.61 -0.35 -5.93
CA ASP A 112 20.84 0.17 -4.60
C ASP A 112 21.48 -0.87 -3.64
N LEU A 113 21.68 -0.45 -2.38
CA LEU A 113 22.25 -1.32 -1.35
C LEU A 113 21.35 -2.50 -0.97
N TYR A 114 20.06 -2.43 -1.30
CA TYR A 114 19.07 -3.48 -1.03
C TYR A 114 18.81 -4.39 -2.23
N GLY A 115 19.48 -4.12 -3.37
CA GLY A 115 19.31 -4.87 -4.60
C GLY A 115 18.13 -4.43 -5.46
N TYR A 116 17.52 -3.27 -5.18
CA TYR A 116 16.50 -2.71 -6.05
C TYR A 116 17.09 -2.01 -7.25
N GLU A 117 16.39 -2.07 -8.37
CA GLU A 117 16.85 -1.53 -9.65
C GLU A 117 16.06 -0.28 -10.03
N PHE A 118 16.79 0.81 -10.32
CA PHE A 118 16.24 2.10 -10.71
C PHE A 118 16.82 2.56 -12.04
N SER A 119 15.99 3.03 -12.94
CA SER A 119 16.45 3.61 -14.21
C SER A 119 16.93 5.06 -14.07
N PHE A 120 16.65 5.72 -12.95
CA PHE A 120 17.08 7.07 -12.63
C PHE A 120 17.07 7.30 -11.12
N LYS A 121 17.79 8.34 -10.69
CA LYS A 121 17.87 8.81 -9.30
C LYS A 121 18.11 10.32 -9.27
N ILE A 122 17.95 10.93 -8.11
CA ILE A 122 18.32 12.34 -7.89
C ILE A 122 19.53 12.35 -6.96
N GLU A 123 20.60 13.02 -7.36
CA GLU A 123 21.84 13.15 -6.60
C GLU A 123 22.09 14.61 -6.19
N ASP A 124 23.01 14.83 -5.26
CA ASP A 124 23.35 16.13 -4.69
C ASP A 124 22.13 16.93 -4.23
N ALA A 125 21.17 16.21 -3.64
CA ALA A 125 19.88 16.77 -3.32
C ALA A 125 19.84 17.44 -1.94
N SER A 126 19.06 18.52 -1.89
CA SER A 126 18.53 19.12 -0.67
C SER A 126 17.03 18.87 -0.59
N TYR A 127 16.44 19.07 0.60
CA TYR A 127 14.99 18.98 0.76
C TYR A 127 14.47 20.09 1.66
N ARG A 128 13.20 20.42 1.47
CA ARG A 128 12.43 21.24 2.40
C ARG A 128 11.06 20.63 2.66
N ILE A 129 10.57 20.81 3.88
CA ILE A 129 9.18 20.45 4.20
C ILE A 129 8.26 21.42 3.47
N LEU A 130 7.22 20.89 2.81
CA LEU A 130 6.19 21.69 2.17
C LEU A 130 5.29 22.32 3.24
N LYS A 131 4.98 23.62 3.06
CA LYS A 131 3.98 24.30 3.87
C LYS A 131 2.60 24.06 3.26
N ASP A 132 1.54 24.21 4.06
CA ASP A 132 0.16 24.05 3.55
C ASP A 132 -0.12 24.91 2.32
N THR A 133 0.50 26.10 2.24
CA THR A 133 0.40 26.99 1.07
C THR A 133 1.10 26.50 -0.19
N ASP A 134 2.01 25.54 -0.06
CA ASP A 134 2.74 24.93 -1.18
C ASP A 134 2.01 23.70 -1.73
N LEU A 135 1.00 23.22 -1.01
CA LEU A 135 0.28 22.01 -1.34
C LEU A 135 -0.84 22.31 -2.33
N SER A 136 -0.95 21.50 -3.38
CA SER A 136 -2.16 21.48 -4.20
C SER A 136 -3.37 21.05 -3.35
N ALA A 137 -4.58 21.38 -3.80
CA ALA A 137 -5.80 20.94 -3.14
C ALA A 137 -5.86 19.40 -3.03
N GLU A 138 -5.34 18.69 -4.01
CA GLU A 138 -5.24 17.25 -4.07
C GLU A 138 -4.28 16.71 -3.02
N MET A 139 -3.08 17.29 -2.90
CA MET A 139 -2.13 16.93 -1.85
C MET A 139 -2.69 17.15 -0.44
N GLN A 140 -3.44 18.23 -0.23
CA GLN A 140 -4.09 18.49 1.06
C GLN A 140 -5.14 17.42 1.39
N LEU A 141 -5.93 17.01 0.41
CA LEU A 141 -6.89 15.90 0.59
C LEU A 141 -6.19 14.59 0.97
N TRP A 142 -5.08 14.27 0.30
CA TRP A 142 -4.26 13.11 0.61
C TRP A 142 -3.67 13.16 2.01
N GLN A 143 -3.11 14.29 2.40
CA GLN A 143 -2.58 14.45 3.75
C GLN A 143 -3.67 14.26 4.81
N ASN A 144 -4.86 14.83 4.58
CA ASN A 144 -5.99 14.66 5.48
C ASN A 144 -6.44 13.20 5.57
N LEU A 145 -6.50 12.49 4.44
CA LEU A 145 -6.84 11.07 4.40
C LEU A 145 -5.82 10.23 5.17
N SER A 146 -4.53 10.44 4.90
CA SER A 146 -3.44 9.73 5.56
C SER A 146 -3.38 10.03 7.06
N ALA A 147 -3.41 11.30 7.45
CA ALA A 147 -3.35 11.72 8.85
C ALA A 147 -4.55 11.23 9.68
N SER A 148 -5.69 10.99 9.04
CA SER A 148 -6.89 10.45 9.70
C SER A 148 -6.80 8.97 10.07
N GLY A 149 -5.79 8.25 9.59
CA GLY A 149 -5.65 6.80 9.73
C GLY A 149 -6.58 5.97 8.83
N ILE A 150 -7.37 6.61 7.97
CA ILE A 150 -8.34 5.92 7.10
C ILE A 150 -7.66 4.93 6.16
N VAL A 151 -6.46 5.23 5.66
CA VAL A 151 -5.72 4.31 4.77
C VAL A 151 -5.44 2.98 5.46
N ASN A 152 -5.01 2.99 6.71
CA ASN A 152 -4.81 1.76 7.49
C ASN A 152 -6.12 1.01 7.70
N ASP A 153 -7.19 1.73 8.02
CA ASP A 153 -8.51 1.13 8.20
C ASP A 153 -9.06 0.51 6.90
N LEU A 154 -8.73 1.07 5.73
CA LEU A 154 -9.05 0.47 4.44
C LEU A 154 -8.33 -0.86 4.25
N TYR A 155 -7.04 -0.94 4.56
CA TYR A 155 -6.31 -2.21 4.52
C TYR A 155 -6.90 -3.25 5.47
N ASP A 156 -7.22 -2.85 6.69
CA ASP A 156 -7.88 -3.74 7.66
C ASP A 156 -9.23 -4.23 7.13
N MET A 157 -9.99 -3.36 6.49
CA MET A 157 -11.25 -3.70 5.84
C MET A 157 -11.04 -4.77 4.76
N TYR A 158 -10.09 -4.56 3.85
CA TYR A 158 -9.83 -5.52 2.78
C TYR A 158 -9.31 -6.84 3.32
N ASN A 159 -8.46 -6.83 4.33
CA ASN A 159 -8.00 -8.06 4.99
C ASN A 159 -9.14 -8.84 5.61
N TYR A 160 -10.09 -8.15 6.24
CA TYR A 160 -11.29 -8.78 6.79
C TYR A 160 -12.18 -9.38 5.71
N VAL A 161 -12.47 -8.62 4.65
CA VAL A 161 -13.31 -9.10 3.54
C VAL A 161 -12.63 -10.28 2.83
N ASN A 162 -11.33 -10.19 2.59
CA ASN A 162 -10.55 -11.28 2.02
C ASN A 162 -10.57 -12.54 2.89
N PHE A 163 -10.47 -12.39 4.20
CA PHE A 163 -10.61 -13.53 5.11
C PHE A 163 -11.97 -14.22 4.95
N LEU A 164 -13.06 -13.44 4.91
CA LEU A 164 -14.41 -14.00 4.75
C LEU A 164 -14.62 -14.68 3.39
N CYS A 165 -13.99 -14.18 2.33
CA CYS A 165 -14.10 -14.74 0.99
C CYS A 165 -13.20 -15.97 0.79
N ASN A 166 -12.07 -16.02 1.48
CA ASN A 166 -10.99 -16.96 1.22
C ASN A 166 -10.67 -17.90 2.43
N TRP A 167 -11.43 -17.86 3.52
CA TRP A 167 -11.17 -18.67 4.68
C TRP A 167 -11.03 -20.18 4.39
N PRO A 168 -11.70 -20.76 3.38
CA PRO A 168 -11.51 -22.17 3.05
C PRO A 168 -10.08 -22.53 2.62
N ASN A 169 -9.36 -21.55 2.09
CA ASN A 169 -7.96 -21.70 1.69
C ASN A 169 -6.97 -21.47 2.83
N TYR A 170 -7.44 -20.98 3.98
CA TYR A 170 -6.57 -20.78 5.13
C TYR A 170 -6.17 -22.11 5.74
N LYS A 171 -4.88 -22.30 5.86
CA LYS A 171 -4.27 -23.48 6.46
C LYS A 171 -3.55 -23.09 7.72
N VAL A 172 -3.92 -23.71 8.83
CA VAL A 172 -3.10 -23.69 10.04
C VAL A 172 -1.90 -24.61 9.81
N ASN A 173 -0.71 -24.05 9.80
CA ASN A 173 0.51 -24.84 9.65
C ASN A 173 0.73 -25.73 10.87
N SER A 174 1.46 -26.86 10.70
CA SER A 174 1.91 -27.65 11.83
C SER A 174 2.79 -26.81 12.76
N TYR A 175 2.56 -26.94 14.05
CA TYR A 175 3.33 -26.22 15.06
C TYR A 175 3.64 -27.11 16.26
N THR A 176 4.61 -26.70 17.06
CA THR A 176 4.92 -27.33 18.34
C THR A 176 4.52 -26.34 19.44
N ASP A 177 3.70 -26.79 20.37
CA ASP A 177 3.28 -25.96 21.50
C ASP A 177 4.40 -25.78 22.54
N LYS A 178 4.13 -24.95 23.56
CA LYS A 178 5.06 -24.65 24.65
C LYS A 178 5.44 -25.88 25.48
N ASP A 179 4.61 -26.93 25.43
CA ASP A 179 4.79 -28.17 26.18
C ASP A 179 5.51 -29.25 25.33
N GLY A 180 5.90 -28.89 24.08
CA GLY A 180 6.64 -29.76 23.16
C GLY A 180 5.76 -30.70 22.33
N ASN A 181 4.43 -30.59 22.37
CA ASN A 181 3.52 -31.42 21.60
C ASN A 181 3.44 -30.90 20.15
N LYS A 182 3.52 -31.83 19.20
CA LYS A 182 3.38 -31.52 17.77
C LYS A 182 1.92 -31.53 17.36
N HIS A 183 1.47 -30.45 16.76
CA HIS A 183 0.13 -30.31 16.18
C HIS A 183 0.23 -30.33 14.64
N PRO A 184 -0.48 -31.25 13.97
CA PRO A 184 -0.51 -31.31 12.52
C PRO A 184 -1.22 -30.07 11.94
N GLY A 185 -0.84 -29.64 10.73
CA GLY A 185 -1.55 -28.62 10.01
C GLY A 185 -2.93 -29.09 9.53
N TYR A 186 -3.88 -28.16 9.45
CA TYR A 186 -5.24 -28.44 8.97
C TYR A 186 -5.82 -27.23 8.23
N TYR A 187 -6.81 -27.48 7.38
CA TYR A 187 -7.61 -26.41 6.78
C TYR A 187 -8.72 -25.97 7.74
N LEU A 188 -9.06 -24.67 7.72
CA LEU A 188 -10.15 -24.16 8.55
C LEU A 188 -11.50 -24.66 8.05
N TYR A 189 -12.33 -25.12 8.98
CA TYR A 189 -13.75 -25.36 8.77
C TYR A 189 -14.55 -24.10 9.15
N SER A 190 -15.84 -24.05 8.77
CA SER A 190 -16.71 -22.92 9.12
C SER A 190 -16.69 -22.57 10.61
N ALA A 191 -16.77 -23.59 11.48
CA ALA A 191 -16.72 -23.41 12.92
C ALA A 191 -15.36 -22.87 13.40
N ASP A 192 -14.26 -23.31 12.80
CA ASP A 192 -12.93 -22.85 13.11
C ASP A 192 -12.73 -21.40 12.66
N ALA A 193 -13.23 -21.03 11.47
CA ALA A 193 -13.17 -19.68 10.97
C ALA A 193 -13.97 -18.71 11.84
N LEU A 194 -15.18 -19.08 12.27
CA LEU A 194 -15.98 -18.28 13.22
C LEU A 194 -15.28 -18.13 14.57
N ASN A 195 -14.74 -19.23 15.11
CA ASN A 195 -13.99 -19.20 16.37
C ASN A 195 -12.71 -18.36 16.27
N TYR A 196 -12.05 -18.38 15.11
CA TYR A 196 -10.91 -17.52 14.82
C TYR A 196 -11.31 -16.04 14.81
N LEU A 197 -12.41 -15.69 14.17
CA LEU A 197 -12.94 -14.31 14.19
C LEU A 197 -13.28 -13.82 15.60
N GLU A 198 -13.80 -14.72 16.46
CA GLU A 198 -14.16 -14.37 17.83
C GLU A 198 -12.94 -14.21 18.76
N LYS A 199 -11.95 -15.09 18.64
CA LYS A 199 -10.80 -15.14 19.55
C LYS A 199 -9.62 -14.28 19.09
N ASP A 200 -9.30 -14.36 17.81
CA ASP A 200 -8.14 -13.70 17.20
C ASP A 200 -8.51 -12.48 16.36
N GLY A 201 -9.76 -12.11 16.39
CA GLY A 201 -10.30 -10.94 15.67
C GLY A 201 -9.61 -9.61 15.99
N ALA A 202 -8.64 -9.63 16.91
CA ALA A 202 -7.78 -8.48 17.17
C ALA A 202 -6.97 -8.05 15.94
N GLN A 203 -6.63 -8.96 15.04
CA GLN A 203 -5.96 -8.62 13.77
C GLN A 203 -6.92 -8.04 12.73
N PHE A 204 -8.23 -8.20 12.94
CA PHE A 204 -9.28 -7.58 12.15
C PHE A 204 -10.01 -6.54 13.00
N ASN A 205 -9.28 -5.62 13.62
CA ASN A 205 -9.74 -4.73 14.69
C ASN A 205 -11.08 -4.06 14.47
N TYR A 206 -11.53 -3.99 13.23
CA TYR A 206 -12.70 -3.21 12.86
C TYR A 206 -13.71 -3.97 11.99
N GLY A 207 -13.26 -4.95 11.19
CA GLY A 207 -14.03 -5.47 10.06
C GLY A 207 -15.32 -6.20 10.41
N TYR A 208 -15.48 -6.76 11.61
CA TYR A 208 -16.70 -7.48 12.01
C TYR A 208 -17.49 -6.77 13.10
N LYS A 209 -17.06 -5.60 13.57
CA LYS A 209 -17.82 -4.79 14.53
C LYS A 209 -18.98 -4.11 13.84
N ASP A 210 -20.14 -4.10 14.51
CA ASP A 210 -21.32 -3.41 14.03
C ASP A 210 -21.02 -1.94 13.71
N GLY A 211 -21.46 -1.49 12.55
CA GLY A 211 -21.28 -0.10 12.09
C GLY A 211 -19.88 0.28 11.60
N TYR A 212 -18.96 -0.66 11.51
CA TYR A 212 -17.60 -0.36 11.03
C TYR A 212 -17.57 0.27 9.63
N PHE A 213 -18.18 -0.38 8.65
CA PHE A 213 -18.22 0.12 7.27
C PHE A 213 -18.93 1.47 7.15
N GLU A 214 -20.02 1.66 7.91
CA GLU A 214 -20.74 2.94 7.95
C GLU A 214 -19.86 4.04 8.55
N ASN A 215 -19.14 3.74 9.63
CA ASN A 215 -18.21 4.69 10.24
C ASN A 215 -17.08 5.06 9.28
N LEU A 216 -16.50 4.08 8.59
CA LEU A 216 -15.43 4.30 7.61
C LEU A 216 -15.91 5.23 6.48
N ARG A 217 -17.10 4.96 5.90
CA ARG A 217 -17.71 5.84 4.88
C ARG A 217 -17.92 7.26 5.40
N LYS A 218 -18.46 7.42 6.60
CA LYS A 218 -18.68 8.75 7.21
C LYS A 218 -17.38 9.52 7.39
N ARG A 219 -16.30 8.84 7.78
CA ARG A 219 -14.98 9.45 7.94
C ARG A 219 -14.39 9.90 6.61
N VAL A 220 -14.50 9.07 5.58
CA VAL A 220 -14.06 9.40 4.22
C VAL A 220 -14.83 10.62 3.69
N LEU A 221 -16.17 10.60 3.78
CA LEU A 221 -17.03 11.70 3.32
C LEU A 221 -16.78 13.01 4.07
N LYS A 222 -16.34 12.94 5.32
CA LYS A 222 -15.99 14.14 6.12
C LYS A 222 -14.76 14.86 5.55
N ILE A 223 -13.86 14.15 4.86
CA ILE A 223 -12.70 14.78 4.24
C ILE A 223 -13.11 15.42 2.91
N SER A 224 -13.79 14.67 2.05
CA SER A 224 -14.38 15.18 0.82
C SER A 224 -15.46 14.21 0.32
N ASP A 225 -16.63 14.72 0.07
CA ASP A 225 -17.77 13.97 -0.48
C ASP A 225 -17.66 13.76 -2.00
N THR A 226 -17.02 14.68 -2.69
CA THR A 226 -16.84 14.63 -4.14
C THR A 226 -15.60 13.86 -4.57
N ALA A 227 -14.44 14.16 -3.96
CA ALA A 227 -13.16 13.55 -4.36
C ALA A 227 -13.10 12.05 -4.03
N PHE A 228 -13.84 11.59 -3.02
CA PHE A 228 -13.79 10.21 -2.53
C PHE A 228 -15.09 9.41 -2.75
N SER A 229 -15.97 9.88 -3.65
CA SER A 229 -17.23 9.20 -3.94
C SER A 229 -17.04 7.75 -4.44
N GLU A 230 -16.07 7.51 -5.32
CA GLU A 230 -15.76 6.19 -5.82
C GLU A 230 -15.22 5.26 -4.73
N LEU A 231 -14.39 5.78 -3.83
CA LEU A 231 -13.92 5.03 -2.66
C LEU A 231 -15.07 4.63 -1.73
N VAL A 232 -16.03 5.54 -1.51
CA VAL A 232 -17.24 5.24 -0.71
C VAL A 232 -18.09 4.15 -1.34
N ASN A 233 -18.23 4.14 -2.67
CA ASN A 233 -18.92 3.08 -3.40
C ASN A 233 -18.18 1.75 -3.22
N ASN A 234 -16.87 1.74 -3.35
CA ASN A 234 -16.06 0.53 -3.14
C ASN A 234 -16.18 -0.03 -1.72
N ILE A 235 -16.18 0.82 -0.69
CA ILE A 235 -16.44 0.40 0.70
C ILE A 235 -17.86 -0.20 0.84
N THR A 236 -18.84 0.33 0.12
CA THR A 236 -20.22 -0.18 0.16
C THR A 236 -20.32 -1.57 -0.48
N GLU A 237 -19.65 -1.79 -1.60
CA GLU A 237 -19.57 -3.09 -2.25
C GLU A 237 -18.79 -4.11 -1.39
N ALA A 238 -17.71 -3.66 -0.73
CA ALA A 238 -16.97 -4.49 0.21
C ALA A 238 -17.83 -4.93 1.40
N GLU A 239 -18.67 -4.04 1.94
CA GLU A 239 -19.62 -4.37 3.00
C GLU A 239 -20.66 -5.41 2.53
N ALA A 240 -21.20 -5.25 1.33
CA ALA A 240 -22.16 -6.19 0.77
C ALA A 240 -21.55 -7.59 0.60
N LEU A 241 -20.34 -7.65 0.04
CA LEU A 241 -19.60 -8.90 -0.12
C LEU A 241 -19.28 -9.56 1.22
N ALA A 242 -18.82 -8.78 2.20
CA ALA A 242 -18.56 -9.28 3.54
C ALA A 242 -19.80 -9.88 4.21
N LYS A 243 -20.96 -9.23 4.08
CA LYS A 243 -22.23 -9.74 4.62
C LYS A 243 -22.65 -11.07 3.99
N GLU A 244 -22.54 -11.18 2.68
CA GLU A 244 -22.85 -12.42 1.97
C GLU A 244 -21.90 -13.56 2.39
N ALA A 245 -20.60 -13.31 2.38
CA ALA A 245 -19.61 -14.30 2.75
C ALA A 245 -19.74 -14.74 4.23
N LEU A 246 -20.01 -13.79 5.13
CA LEU A 246 -20.25 -14.10 6.55
C LEU A 246 -21.53 -14.89 6.76
N ALA A 247 -22.60 -14.62 5.98
CA ALA A 247 -23.82 -15.41 6.03
C ALA A 247 -23.57 -16.86 5.61
N ASP A 248 -22.88 -17.08 4.50
CA ASP A 248 -22.52 -18.41 4.02
C ASP A 248 -21.64 -19.16 5.05
N LEU A 249 -20.71 -18.45 5.69
CA LEU A 249 -19.87 -19.00 6.76
C LEU A 249 -20.70 -19.42 7.97
N LYS A 250 -21.65 -18.57 8.42
CA LYS A 250 -22.53 -18.88 9.57
C LYS A 250 -23.52 -20.01 9.29
N GLU A 251 -23.99 -20.11 8.06
CA GLU A 251 -24.89 -21.20 7.65
C GLU A 251 -24.16 -22.55 7.51
N GLY A 252 -22.84 -22.57 7.65
CA GLY A 252 -22.05 -23.78 7.59
C GLY A 252 -22.13 -24.49 6.23
N LYS A 253 -22.35 -23.74 5.15
CA LYS A 253 -22.46 -24.29 3.77
C LYS A 253 -21.26 -25.12 3.35
N PHE A 254 -20.24 -25.13 4.16
CA PHE A 254 -18.92 -25.67 3.87
C PHE A 254 -18.58 -26.97 4.58
N THR A 255 -19.46 -27.54 5.38
CA THR A 255 -19.04 -28.38 6.49
C THR A 255 -18.86 -29.85 6.21
N SER A 256 -19.14 -30.40 5.05
CA SER A 256 -19.23 -31.87 5.03
C SER A 256 -18.70 -32.62 3.82
N GLU A 257 -18.43 -32.04 2.69
CA GLU A 257 -17.97 -32.83 1.55
C GLU A 257 -16.59 -32.37 1.06
N LYS A 258 -15.57 -33.18 1.39
CA LYS A 258 -14.33 -33.18 0.64
C LYS A 258 -14.51 -34.00 -0.63
N LYS A 259 -14.19 -33.46 -1.76
CA LYS A 259 -14.05 -34.20 -3.02
C LYS A 259 -12.66 -33.97 -3.59
N TYR A 260 -12.10 -35.00 -4.14
CA TYR A 260 -10.87 -34.87 -4.92
C TYR A 260 -11.15 -33.97 -6.12
N VAL A 261 -10.34 -32.93 -6.24
CA VAL A 261 -10.42 -31.97 -7.32
C VAL A 261 -9.20 -32.17 -8.19
N GLU A 262 -9.41 -32.67 -9.39
CA GLU A 262 -8.33 -33.02 -10.33
C GLU A 262 -7.48 -31.78 -10.68
N GLU A 263 -8.11 -30.61 -10.82
CA GLU A 263 -7.47 -29.32 -11.08
C GLU A 263 -6.46 -28.93 -9.99
N PHE A 264 -6.72 -29.31 -8.74
CA PHE A 264 -5.85 -28.98 -7.61
C PHE A 264 -4.94 -30.15 -7.18
N GLY A 265 -5.15 -31.34 -7.74
CA GLY A 265 -4.39 -32.54 -7.41
C GLY A 265 -4.56 -33.01 -5.96
N GLN A 266 -5.63 -32.57 -5.29
CA GLN A 266 -5.91 -32.86 -3.88
C GLN A 266 -7.42 -32.87 -3.58
N GLU A 267 -7.77 -33.39 -2.37
CA GLU A 267 -9.13 -33.21 -1.87
C GLU A 267 -9.40 -31.77 -1.49
N ASP A 268 -10.48 -31.21 -1.99
CA ASP A 268 -10.94 -29.87 -1.67
C ASP A 268 -12.47 -29.81 -1.51
N TYR A 269 -12.98 -28.67 -1.03
CA TYR A 269 -14.39 -28.51 -0.75
C TYR A 269 -15.14 -28.03 -1.99
N ILE A 270 -16.32 -28.60 -2.25
CA ILE A 270 -17.18 -28.23 -3.41
C ILE A 270 -17.51 -26.73 -3.43
N TYR A 271 -17.64 -26.15 -2.25
CA TYR A 271 -17.92 -24.73 -2.11
C TYR A 271 -16.87 -23.86 -2.82
N MET A 272 -15.59 -24.16 -2.71
CA MET A 272 -14.53 -23.43 -3.40
C MET A 272 -14.69 -23.41 -4.92
N LEU A 273 -15.20 -24.50 -5.49
CA LEU A 273 -15.39 -24.57 -6.93
C LEU A 273 -16.51 -23.66 -7.42
N ASN A 274 -17.52 -23.41 -6.58
CA ASN A 274 -18.73 -22.70 -6.95
C ASN A 274 -18.73 -21.26 -6.33
N ARG A 275 -18.98 -21.20 -5.04
CA ARG A 275 -19.23 -19.94 -4.33
C ARG A 275 -17.95 -19.22 -3.94
N GLY A 276 -16.91 -19.99 -3.59
CA GLY A 276 -15.62 -19.43 -3.20
C GLY A 276 -14.93 -18.73 -4.37
N LYS A 277 -14.99 -19.28 -5.57
CA LYS A 277 -14.45 -18.62 -6.77
C LYS A 277 -15.16 -17.29 -7.03
N GLU A 278 -16.49 -17.27 -6.97
CA GLU A 278 -17.27 -16.05 -7.13
C GLU A 278 -16.85 -14.96 -6.12
N PHE A 279 -16.71 -15.34 -4.85
CA PHE A 279 -16.29 -14.39 -3.82
C PHE A 279 -14.87 -13.87 -4.06
N MET A 280 -13.94 -14.74 -4.46
CA MET A 280 -12.57 -14.34 -4.74
C MET A 280 -12.49 -13.41 -5.97
N GLU A 281 -13.20 -13.70 -7.03
CA GLU A 281 -13.27 -12.84 -8.21
C GLU A 281 -13.80 -11.43 -7.84
N ARG A 282 -14.85 -11.35 -7.03
CA ARG A 282 -15.39 -10.07 -6.54
C ARG A 282 -14.41 -9.34 -5.63
N MET A 283 -13.71 -10.07 -4.77
CA MET A 283 -12.67 -9.50 -3.90
C MET A 283 -11.51 -8.93 -4.71
N ASP A 284 -11.07 -9.63 -5.73
CA ASP A 284 -9.99 -9.19 -6.62
C ASP A 284 -10.36 -7.89 -7.36
N LEU A 285 -11.62 -7.76 -7.78
CA LEU A 285 -12.12 -6.52 -8.37
C LEU A 285 -12.09 -5.34 -7.40
N LEU A 286 -12.55 -5.55 -6.15
CA LEU A 286 -12.51 -4.53 -5.10
C LEU A 286 -11.09 -4.07 -4.80
N TYR A 287 -10.18 -5.02 -4.69
CA TYR A 287 -8.79 -4.74 -4.38
C TYR A 287 -8.05 -4.06 -5.54
N SER A 288 -8.33 -4.49 -6.77
CA SER A 288 -7.79 -3.87 -7.99
C SER A 288 -8.27 -2.42 -8.13
N PHE A 289 -9.55 -2.15 -7.83
CA PHE A 289 -10.05 -0.78 -7.77
C PHE A 289 -9.25 0.06 -6.78
N PHE A 290 -9.10 -0.41 -5.54
CA PHE A 290 -8.39 0.33 -4.49
C PHE A 290 -6.93 0.59 -4.88
N SER A 291 -6.23 -0.39 -5.43
CA SER A 291 -4.84 -0.24 -5.87
C SER A 291 -4.71 0.79 -6.99
N ASN A 292 -5.63 0.75 -7.97
CA ASN A 292 -5.64 1.73 -9.06
C ASN A 292 -6.01 3.14 -8.57
N TRP A 293 -6.96 3.23 -7.64
CA TRP A 293 -7.36 4.48 -7.03
C TRP A 293 -6.20 5.10 -6.25
N LEU A 294 -5.47 4.30 -5.45
CA LEU A 294 -4.26 4.76 -4.77
C LEU A 294 -3.21 5.26 -5.75
N ALA A 295 -2.95 4.52 -6.83
CA ALA A 295 -1.96 4.89 -7.83
C ALA A 295 -2.35 6.14 -8.65
N GLY A 296 -3.62 6.50 -8.67
CA GLY A 296 -4.14 7.68 -9.39
C GLY A 296 -3.87 9.01 -8.69
N TRP A 297 -3.51 9.00 -7.41
CA TRP A 297 -3.22 10.23 -6.67
C TRP A 297 -1.79 10.71 -6.96
N GLU A 298 -1.67 11.87 -7.60
CA GLU A 298 -0.39 12.51 -7.91
C GLU A 298 -0.11 13.66 -6.93
N LEU A 299 1.15 13.76 -6.55
CA LEU A 299 1.69 14.88 -5.77
C LEU A 299 2.22 15.99 -6.67
#